data_46b436f98df8cfff67b6532126d9f950
#
_entry.id   46b436f98df8cfff67b6532126d9f950
#
_cell.length_a   1.000
_cell.length_b   1.000
_cell.length_c   1.000
_cell.angle_alpha   90.00
_cell.angle_beta   90.00
_cell.angle_gamma   90.00
#
_symmetry.space_group_name_H-M   'P 1'
#
loop_
_entity.id
_entity.type
_entity.pdbx_description
1 polymer ?
#
loop_
_entity_poly.entity_id
_entity_poly.type
_entity_poly.pdbx_seq_one_letter_code
_entity_poly.pdbx_strand_id
1 'polypeptide(L)'
;LKQKPSQGSALSVSCIGYKTKRIPLTESNAAISVVLEEDNNLLDEVVVIGYGSVQKKDLTGSLSSIDGGAILNRQTQTVSMALQGAMPGVTVTRTNSAPGQSATIRIRGITSMTEGASDPYVLIDGVPGNLSDLNLTDVANITVLKDAASASIYGSQAAAGVILVTTKRGGNSGTSVTYNYTLGLDFPTSMPDYMNAVDYMKAVNELNYNDFPGGGWYQTYTKDVVDNYWNLNREDPDKYPNTDWLSLLLKDYAVRQSHNVSFRSGSAKRSTSL
;
A
#
# COMPACT_ATOMS: atom_id res chain seq x y z
N LEU A 1 16.31 32.54 -33.21
CA LEU A 1 16.01 31.42 -34.08
C LEU A 1 16.81 31.58 -35.38
N LYS A 2 17.65 30.60 -35.75
CA LYS A 2 18.53 30.63 -36.94
C LYS A 2 17.80 30.25 -38.26
N GLN A 3 16.52 29.93 -38.22
CA GLN A 3 15.72 29.58 -39.41
C GLN A 3 14.45 30.41 -39.46
N LYS A 4 14.08 30.89 -40.66
CA LYS A 4 12.79 31.53 -40.87
C LYS A 4 11.65 30.54 -40.63
N PRO A 5 10.65 30.92 -39.82
CA PRO A 5 9.49 30.04 -39.57
C PRO A 5 8.70 29.86 -40.87
N SER A 6 8.19 28.65 -41.13
CA SER A 6 7.25 28.38 -42.19
C SER A 6 5.89 29.04 -41.90
N GLN A 7 5.15 29.41 -42.97
CA GLN A 7 3.79 29.98 -42.82
C GLN A 7 2.93 29.03 -41.95
N GLY A 8 2.32 29.56 -40.88
CA GLY A 8 1.49 28.79 -39.95
C GLY A 8 2.23 28.23 -38.71
N SER A 9 3.53 28.49 -38.54
CA SER A 9 4.27 28.10 -37.34
C SER A 9 3.82 28.91 -36.12
N ALA A 10 3.66 28.27 -34.98
CA ALA A 10 3.35 28.92 -33.72
C ALA A 10 4.44 28.60 -32.67
N LEU A 11 4.83 29.62 -31.91
CA LEU A 11 5.70 29.47 -30.75
C LEU A 11 4.83 29.08 -29.54
N SER A 12 5.15 27.94 -28.90
CA SER A 12 4.52 27.54 -27.67
C SER A 12 5.48 27.84 -26.53
N VAL A 13 5.06 28.71 -25.63
CA VAL A 13 5.83 29.07 -24.43
C VAL A 13 5.12 28.48 -23.22
N SER A 14 5.84 27.64 -22.46
CA SER A 14 5.35 27.03 -21.23
C SER A 14 6.37 27.23 -20.11
N CYS A 15 5.88 27.50 -18.92
CA CYS A 15 6.66 27.59 -17.70
C CYS A 15 5.86 26.94 -16.57
N ILE A 16 6.56 26.31 -15.61
CA ILE A 16 5.91 25.69 -14.45
C ILE A 16 5.17 26.78 -13.65
N GLY A 17 3.89 26.58 -13.38
CA GLY A 17 3.03 27.54 -12.68
C GLY A 17 2.34 28.56 -13.58
N TYR A 18 2.49 28.49 -14.90
CA TYR A 18 1.89 29.41 -15.85
C TYR A 18 1.14 28.69 -16.97
N LYS A 19 0.06 29.31 -17.46
CA LYS A 19 -0.69 28.78 -18.62
C LYS A 19 0.15 28.78 -19.87
N THR A 20 0.17 27.66 -20.58
CA THR A 20 0.85 27.56 -21.87
C THR A 20 0.22 28.51 -22.90
N LYS A 21 1.02 29.45 -23.41
CA LYS A 21 0.59 30.42 -24.43
C LYS A 21 1.15 30.07 -25.79
N ARG A 22 0.27 30.00 -26.80
CA ARG A 22 0.65 29.80 -28.21
C ARG A 22 0.54 31.10 -28.95
N ILE A 23 1.61 31.51 -29.63
CA ILE A 23 1.72 32.76 -30.37
C ILE A 23 2.01 32.41 -31.85
N PRO A 24 1.15 32.79 -32.79
CA PRO A 24 1.43 32.57 -34.19
C PRO A 24 2.62 33.45 -34.61
N LEU A 25 3.57 32.87 -35.32
CA LEU A 25 4.74 33.57 -35.84
C LEU A 25 4.38 34.17 -37.21
N THR A 26 4.40 35.51 -37.28
CA THR A 26 4.26 36.27 -38.53
C THR A 26 5.63 36.88 -38.88
N GLU A 27 5.88 37.10 -40.18
CA GLU A 27 7.18 37.57 -40.71
C GLU A 27 7.67 38.91 -40.13
N SER A 28 6.80 39.68 -39.46
CA SER A 28 7.14 41.00 -38.93
C SER A 28 7.56 41.00 -37.45
N ASN A 29 7.59 39.84 -36.77
CA ASN A 29 7.87 39.80 -35.35
C ASN A 29 9.40 39.68 -35.05
N ALA A 30 10.10 40.78 -35.08
CA ALA A 30 11.54 40.84 -34.75
C ALA A 30 11.86 40.63 -33.25
N ALA A 31 10.90 40.94 -32.37
CA ALA A 31 11.00 40.69 -30.92
C ALA A 31 9.59 40.34 -30.39
N ILE A 32 9.45 39.20 -29.71
CA ILE A 32 8.20 38.75 -29.11
C ILE A 32 8.34 38.85 -27.60
N SER A 33 7.57 39.76 -27.00
CA SER A 33 7.40 39.81 -25.56
C SER A 33 6.17 38.97 -25.18
N VAL A 34 6.38 37.98 -24.31
CA VAL A 34 5.34 37.06 -23.86
C VAL A 34 5.09 37.26 -22.37
N VAL A 35 3.89 37.74 -22.05
CA VAL A 35 3.42 37.76 -20.69
C VAL A 35 2.64 36.47 -20.48
N LEU A 36 3.10 35.63 -19.55
CA LEU A 36 2.44 34.41 -19.12
C LEU A 36 1.48 34.73 -17.97
N GLU A 37 0.29 34.15 -18.02
CA GLU A 37 -0.68 34.22 -16.93
C GLU A 37 -0.43 33.08 -15.96
N GLU A 38 -0.47 33.35 -14.67
CA GLU A 38 -0.36 32.31 -13.66
C GLU A 38 -1.48 31.28 -13.82
N ASP A 39 -1.10 29.99 -13.78
CA ASP A 39 -2.07 28.90 -13.82
C ASP A 39 -2.50 28.53 -12.40
N ASN A 40 -3.48 29.26 -11.91
CA ASN A 40 -4.04 29.03 -10.57
C ASN A 40 -4.73 27.65 -10.43
N ASN A 41 -4.95 26.92 -11.53
CA ASN A 41 -5.54 25.58 -11.47
C ASN A 41 -4.56 24.49 -11.00
N LEU A 42 -3.25 24.75 -10.96
CA LEU A 42 -2.25 23.79 -10.47
C LEU A 42 -2.14 23.72 -8.94
N LEU A 43 -2.83 24.58 -8.20
CA LEU A 43 -2.67 24.71 -6.74
C LEU A 43 -3.95 24.49 -5.93
N ASP A 44 -5.09 24.27 -6.58
CA ASP A 44 -6.33 24.00 -5.87
C ASP A 44 -6.50 22.50 -5.55
N GLU A 45 -5.49 21.91 -4.86
CA GLU A 45 -5.68 20.64 -4.19
C GLU A 45 -6.61 20.87 -3.00
N VAL A 46 -7.89 20.61 -3.21
CA VAL A 46 -8.92 20.72 -2.17
C VAL A 46 -8.85 19.46 -1.32
N VAL A 47 -8.54 19.63 -0.04
CA VAL A 47 -8.57 18.54 0.93
C VAL A 47 -9.91 18.60 1.66
N VAL A 48 -10.64 17.51 1.63
CA VAL A 48 -11.87 17.36 2.42
C VAL A 48 -11.46 17.06 3.86
N ILE A 49 -11.78 17.98 4.77
CA ILE A 49 -11.52 17.82 6.20
C ILE A 49 -12.85 17.87 6.93
N GLY A 50 -13.18 16.78 7.60
CA GLY A 50 -14.39 16.69 8.42
C GLY A 50 -15.65 17.04 7.65
N TYR A 51 -16.29 18.14 8.01
CA TYR A 51 -17.54 18.59 7.41
C TYR A 51 -17.38 19.64 6.30
N GLY A 52 -16.14 19.89 5.83
CA GLY A 52 -15.90 20.91 4.81
C GLY A 52 -14.71 20.58 3.92
N SER A 53 -14.60 21.29 2.80
CA SER A 53 -13.45 21.28 1.93
C SER A 53 -12.62 22.55 2.16
N VAL A 54 -11.33 22.39 2.45
CA VAL A 54 -10.39 23.50 2.66
C VAL A 54 -9.26 23.35 1.64
N GLN A 55 -8.77 24.47 1.12
CA GLN A 55 -7.61 24.44 0.23
C GLN A 55 -6.36 24.02 1.00
N LYS A 56 -5.53 23.16 0.42
CA LYS A 56 -4.31 22.61 1.05
C LYS A 56 -3.40 23.73 1.59
N LYS A 57 -3.35 24.87 0.92
CA LYS A 57 -2.58 26.05 1.33
C LYS A 57 -3.05 26.72 2.61
N ASP A 58 -4.34 26.56 2.95
CA ASP A 58 -4.97 27.21 4.11
C ASP A 58 -4.86 26.33 5.37
N LEU A 59 -4.30 25.12 5.23
CA LEU A 59 -4.10 24.21 6.34
C LEU A 59 -2.73 24.44 6.99
N THR A 60 -2.77 24.95 8.21
CA THR A 60 -1.56 25.22 9.01
C THR A 60 -0.95 23.97 9.64
N GLY A 61 -1.61 22.82 9.56
CA GLY A 61 -1.18 21.55 10.14
C GLY A 61 -0.23 20.74 9.22
N SER A 62 0.57 19.85 9.82
CA SER A 62 1.42 18.90 9.07
C SER A 62 0.57 17.79 8.47
N LEU A 63 0.21 17.96 7.22
CA LEU A 63 -0.52 16.97 6.45
C LEU A 63 0.32 16.43 5.28
N SER A 64 0.02 15.23 4.86
CA SER A 64 0.55 14.67 3.62
C SER A 64 -0.59 14.10 2.80
N SER A 65 -0.56 14.36 1.51
CA SER A 65 -1.57 13.91 0.57
C SER A 65 -0.90 13.15 -0.57
N ILE A 66 -1.57 12.12 -1.08
CA ILE A 66 -1.16 11.35 -2.25
C ILE A 66 -2.35 11.14 -3.19
N ASP A 67 -2.14 11.39 -4.45
CA ASP A 67 -3.12 11.18 -5.50
C ASP A 67 -3.37 9.70 -5.79
N GLY A 68 -4.60 9.33 -6.09
CA GLY A 68 -5.00 7.95 -6.41
C GLY A 68 -4.26 7.37 -7.63
N GLY A 69 -3.88 8.20 -8.61
CA GLY A 69 -3.08 7.76 -9.75
C GLY A 69 -1.68 7.30 -9.33
N ALA A 70 -1.05 8.01 -8.40
CA ALA A 70 0.25 7.62 -7.85
C ALA A 70 0.17 6.32 -7.04
N ILE A 71 -0.97 6.07 -6.39
CA ILE A 71 -1.24 4.82 -5.65
C ILE A 71 -1.39 3.64 -6.62
N LEU A 72 -2.17 3.82 -7.69
CA LEU A 72 -2.40 2.77 -8.71
C LEU A 72 -1.12 2.31 -9.40
N ASN A 73 -0.21 3.25 -9.69
CA ASN A 73 1.06 2.96 -10.35
C ASN A 73 1.99 2.05 -9.52
N ARG A 74 1.74 1.89 -8.23
CA ARG A 74 2.53 1.02 -7.34
C ARG A 74 2.19 -0.46 -7.46
N GLN A 75 1.08 -0.81 -8.11
CA GLN A 75 0.62 -2.20 -8.35
C GLN A 75 0.60 -3.08 -7.09
N THR A 76 0.26 -2.48 -5.94
CA THR A 76 0.17 -3.19 -4.66
C THR A 76 -1.18 -3.87 -4.50
N GLN A 77 -1.25 -4.84 -3.58
CA GLN A 77 -2.47 -5.61 -3.35
C GLN A 77 -3.53 -4.85 -2.56
N THR A 78 -3.08 -4.01 -1.62
CA THR A 78 -3.97 -3.28 -0.69
C THR A 78 -3.60 -1.81 -0.64
N VAL A 79 -4.58 -0.97 -0.26
CA VAL A 79 -4.36 0.47 -0.07
C VAL A 79 -3.32 0.73 1.01
N SER A 80 -3.32 -0.07 2.09
CA SER A 80 -2.34 0.06 3.17
C SER A 80 -0.90 -0.17 2.67
N MET A 81 -0.68 -1.15 1.81
CA MET A 81 0.64 -1.39 1.20
C MET A 81 1.05 -0.29 0.23
N ALA A 82 0.10 0.30 -0.49
CA ALA A 82 0.37 1.40 -1.41
C ALA A 82 0.88 2.66 -0.69
N LEU A 83 0.59 2.81 0.60
CA LEU A 83 1.08 3.91 1.43
C LEU A 83 2.53 3.74 1.90
N GLN A 84 3.12 2.54 1.79
CA GLN A 84 4.48 2.27 2.23
C GLN A 84 5.50 3.15 1.48
N GLY A 85 6.25 3.97 2.22
CA GLY A 85 7.22 4.91 1.64
C GLY A 85 6.61 6.00 0.74
N ALA A 86 5.28 6.15 0.74
CA ALA A 86 4.59 7.16 -0.06
C ALA A 86 4.54 8.52 0.62
N MET A 87 4.53 8.54 1.94
CA MET A 87 4.35 9.76 2.71
C MET A 87 5.35 9.83 3.87
N PRO A 88 6.00 10.99 4.11
CA PRO A 88 6.89 11.14 5.25
C PRO A 88 6.11 11.03 6.58
N GLY A 89 6.70 10.35 7.57
CA GLY A 89 6.09 10.15 8.90
C GLY A 89 4.97 9.10 8.95
N VAL A 90 4.73 8.37 7.86
CA VAL A 90 3.84 7.20 7.83
C VAL A 90 4.70 5.95 7.68
N THR A 91 4.66 5.08 8.67
CA THR A 91 5.34 3.79 8.66
C THR A 91 4.32 2.69 8.39
N VAL A 92 4.63 1.85 7.43
CA VAL A 92 3.80 0.70 7.06
C VAL A 92 4.63 -0.55 7.26
N THR A 93 4.19 -1.43 8.15
CA THR A 93 4.87 -2.69 8.49
C THR A 93 3.96 -3.88 8.21
N ARG A 94 4.56 -4.94 7.70
CA ARG A 94 3.89 -6.23 7.54
C ARG A 94 4.45 -7.21 8.56
N THR A 95 3.60 -7.74 9.40
CA THR A 95 3.95 -8.81 10.34
C THR A 95 3.83 -10.19 9.71
N ASN A 96 3.03 -10.28 8.64
CA ASN A 96 2.78 -11.52 7.92
C ASN A 96 2.86 -11.24 6.41
N SER A 97 3.49 -12.15 5.66
CA SER A 97 3.61 -12.06 4.20
C SER A 97 2.56 -12.85 3.44
N ALA A 98 1.54 -13.40 4.13
CA ALA A 98 0.46 -14.12 3.45
C ALA A 98 -0.27 -13.21 2.45
N PRO A 99 -0.68 -13.76 1.29
CA PRO A 99 -1.43 -13.00 0.29
C PRO A 99 -2.72 -12.42 0.86
N GLY A 100 -3.02 -11.15 0.51
CA GLY A 100 -4.24 -10.47 0.96
C GLY A 100 -4.22 -9.91 2.37
N GLN A 101 -3.17 -10.12 3.15
CA GLN A 101 -3.05 -9.54 4.49
C GLN A 101 -2.78 -8.03 4.44
N SER A 102 -3.48 -7.30 5.31
CA SER A 102 -3.29 -5.87 5.48
C SER A 102 -2.00 -5.57 6.23
N ALA A 103 -1.38 -4.45 5.89
CA ALA A 103 -0.24 -3.95 6.62
C ALA A 103 -0.70 -3.08 7.80
N THR A 104 0.06 -3.10 8.88
CA THR A 104 -0.12 -2.20 10.02
C THR A 104 0.44 -0.83 9.66
N ILE A 105 -0.36 0.21 9.84
CA ILE A 105 0.02 1.59 9.57
C ILE A 105 0.21 2.31 10.90
N ARG A 106 1.30 3.07 11.00
CA ARG A 106 1.57 3.93 12.14
C ARG A 106 1.96 5.33 11.67
N ILE A 107 1.43 6.34 12.36
CA ILE A 107 1.74 7.74 12.08
C ILE A 107 2.61 8.25 13.22
N ARG A 108 3.83 8.71 12.88
CA ARG A 108 4.85 9.21 13.84
C ARG A 108 5.25 8.19 14.92
N GLY A 109 5.10 6.88 14.64
CA GLY A 109 5.53 5.81 15.54
C GLY A 109 4.44 5.28 16.46
N ILE A 110 4.85 4.65 17.56
CA ILE A 110 3.95 4.07 18.55
C ILE A 110 3.61 5.14 19.58
N THR A 111 2.33 5.42 19.74
CA THR A 111 1.81 6.43 20.67
C THR A 111 1.30 5.82 21.98
N SER A 112 1.00 4.52 22.00
CA SER A 112 0.51 3.80 23.16
C SER A 112 1.03 2.37 23.16
N MET A 113 1.24 1.80 24.35
CA MET A 113 1.58 0.39 24.55
C MET A 113 0.34 -0.52 24.55
N THR A 114 -0.85 0.07 24.57
CA THR A 114 -2.11 -0.69 24.47
C THR A 114 -2.34 -1.10 23.01
N GLU A 115 -2.68 -2.36 22.79
CA GLU A 115 -2.96 -2.90 21.48
C GLU A 115 -4.09 -2.14 20.79
N GLY A 116 -3.91 -1.78 19.52
CA GLY A 116 -4.86 -0.99 18.71
C GLY A 116 -4.89 0.51 19.00
N ALA A 117 -4.43 0.97 20.17
CA ALA A 117 -4.47 2.40 20.53
C ALA A 117 -3.48 3.29 19.75
N SER A 118 -2.55 2.67 19.02
CA SER A 118 -1.62 3.35 18.11
C SER A 118 -2.03 3.26 16.64
N ASP A 119 -3.20 2.69 16.34
CA ASP A 119 -3.69 2.61 14.96
C ASP A 119 -4.35 3.93 14.56
N PRO A 120 -4.09 4.43 13.35
CA PRO A 120 -4.69 5.68 12.89
C PRO A 120 -6.19 5.52 12.66
N TYR A 121 -6.93 6.59 12.94
CA TYR A 121 -8.36 6.63 12.65
C TYR A 121 -8.61 6.81 11.16
N VAL A 122 -9.29 5.87 10.54
CA VAL A 122 -9.55 5.86 9.10
C VAL A 122 -10.95 6.34 8.80
N LEU A 123 -11.05 7.32 7.90
CA LEU A 123 -12.32 7.85 7.40
C LEU A 123 -12.36 7.74 5.87
N ILE A 124 -13.42 7.11 5.38
CA ILE A 124 -13.70 6.95 3.95
C ILE A 124 -14.91 7.84 3.62
N ASP A 125 -14.68 8.88 2.83
CA ASP A 125 -15.67 9.91 2.51
C ASP A 125 -16.38 10.49 3.75
N GLY A 126 -15.63 10.60 4.87
CA GLY A 126 -16.13 11.12 6.14
C GLY A 126 -16.78 10.09 7.07
N VAL A 127 -16.87 8.83 6.66
CA VAL A 127 -17.44 7.74 7.47
C VAL A 127 -16.29 6.85 7.98
N PRO A 128 -16.31 6.44 9.26
CA PRO A 128 -15.35 5.46 9.78
C PRO A 128 -15.35 4.16 8.96
N GLY A 129 -14.18 3.69 8.58
CA GLY A 129 -14.05 2.49 7.75
C GLY A 129 -12.67 1.85 7.84
N ASN A 130 -12.45 0.79 7.08
CA ASN A 130 -11.18 0.07 7.03
C ASN A 130 -10.56 0.19 5.63
N LEU A 131 -9.24 0.42 5.57
CA LEU A 131 -8.51 0.48 4.30
C LEU A 131 -8.52 -0.84 3.53
N SER A 132 -8.75 -1.96 4.21
CA SER A 132 -8.86 -3.29 3.59
C SER A 132 -10.09 -3.44 2.68
N ASP A 133 -11.14 -2.67 2.97
CA ASP A 133 -12.41 -2.75 2.25
C ASP A 133 -12.42 -1.91 0.97
N LEU A 134 -11.34 -1.13 0.78
CA LEU A 134 -11.21 -0.24 -0.36
C LEU A 134 -10.46 -0.89 -1.53
N ASN A 135 -11.01 -0.69 -2.71
CA ASN A 135 -10.28 -0.96 -3.93
C ASN A 135 -9.42 0.24 -4.32
N LEU A 136 -8.15 -0.02 -4.70
CA LEU A 136 -7.22 1.03 -5.12
C LEU A 136 -7.75 1.85 -6.30
N THR A 137 -8.53 1.24 -7.18
CA THR A 137 -9.09 1.91 -8.37
C THR A 137 -10.10 2.97 -8.04
N ASP A 138 -10.75 2.88 -6.87
CA ASP A 138 -11.82 3.78 -6.45
C ASP A 138 -11.31 4.94 -5.61
N VAL A 139 -10.05 4.91 -5.20
CA VAL A 139 -9.40 5.98 -4.45
C VAL A 139 -9.10 7.17 -5.37
N ALA A 140 -9.57 8.34 -5.00
CA ALA A 140 -9.22 9.61 -5.64
C ALA A 140 -8.00 10.26 -4.97
N ASN A 141 -8.00 10.31 -3.64
CA ASN A 141 -6.94 10.93 -2.84
C ASN A 141 -6.89 10.31 -1.45
N ILE A 142 -5.68 10.23 -0.87
CA ILE A 142 -5.50 9.90 0.54
C ILE A 142 -4.73 11.02 1.21
N THR A 143 -5.31 11.57 2.28
CA THR A 143 -4.69 12.60 3.10
C THR A 143 -4.47 12.07 4.51
N VAL A 144 -3.28 12.28 5.04
CA VAL A 144 -2.91 11.88 6.40
C VAL A 144 -2.71 13.13 7.26
N LEU A 145 -3.52 13.24 8.31
CA LEU A 145 -3.39 14.27 9.34
C LEU A 145 -2.49 13.74 10.45
N LYS A 146 -1.32 14.36 10.61
CA LYS A 146 -0.29 13.88 11.53
C LYS A 146 -0.27 14.64 12.84
N ASP A 147 -0.88 15.83 12.87
CA ASP A 147 -0.86 16.72 14.03
C ASP A 147 -2.15 16.61 14.82
N ALA A 148 -2.02 16.70 16.14
CA ALA A 148 -3.16 16.72 17.05
C ALA A 148 -4.10 17.91 16.77
N ALA A 149 -3.57 19.06 16.32
CA ALA A 149 -4.38 20.24 15.97
C ALA A 149 -5.33 19.92 14.79
N SER A 150 -4.83 19.34 13.71
CA SER A 150 -5.64 18.96 12.53
C SER A 150 -6.57 17.78 12.83
N ALA A 151 -6.16 16.87 13.72
CA ALA A 151 -6.91 15.68 14.09
C ALA A 151 -7.96 15.94 15.18
N SER A 152 -7.90 17.07 15.90
CA SER A 152 -8.75 17.38 17.07
C SER A 152 -10.24 17.36 16.79
N ILE A 153 -10.66 17.70 15.57
CA ILE A 153 -12.06 17.68 15.15
C ILE A 153 -12.69 16.27 15.16
N TYR A 154 -11.83 15.23 15.15
CA TYR A 154 -12.25 13.83 15.17
C TYR A 154 -12.22 13.20 16.57
N GLY A 155 -11.91 14.01 17.61
CA GLY A 155 -11.93 13.61 19.00
C GLY A 155 -10.80 12.67 19.42
N SER A 156 -11.01 11.91 20.50
CA SER A 156 -9.99 11.05 21.12
C SER A 156 -9.54 9.89 20.24
N GLN A 157 -10.37 9.43 19.32
CA GLN A 157 -10.03 8.35 18.39
C GLN A 157 -8.93 8.75 17.39
N ALA A 158 -8.72 10.05 17.21
CA ALA A 158 -7.72 10.60 16.31
C ALA A 158 -6.33 10.81 16.97
N ALA A 159 -6.14 10.34 18.20
CA ALA A 159 -4.90 10.53 18.95
C ALA A 159 -3.65 9.96 18.25
N ALA A 160 -3.81 8.85 17.51
CA ALA A 160 -2.74 8.24 16.70
C ALA A 160 -2.64 8.79 15.27
N GLY A 161 -3.38 9.89 14.95
CA GLY A 161 -3.50 10.48 13.64
C GLY A 161 -4.72 10.00 12.86
N VAL A 162 -5.01 10.66 11.74
CA VAL A 162 -6.19 10.38 10.91
C VAL A 162 -5.77 10.14 9.46
N ILE A 163 -6.36 9.13 8.85
CA ILE A 163 -6.25 8.86 7.41
C ILE A 163 -7.61 9.17 6.78
N LEU A 164 -7.63 10.18 5.94
CA LEU A 164 -8.80 10.57 5.16
C LEU A 164 -8.66 10.00 3.75
N VAL A 165 -9.60 9.16 3.37
CA VAL A 165 -9.69 8.64 2.01
C VAL A 165 -10.87 9.28 1.33
N THR A 166 -10.61 9.88 0.17
CA THR A 166 -11.65 10.40 -0.72
C THR A 166 -11.78 9.46 -1.91
N THR A 167 -12.99 8.98 -2.17
CA THR A 167 -13.27 8.13 -3.32
C THR A 167 -13.57 8.95 -4.58
N LYS A 168 -13.40 8.33 -5.74
CA LYS A 168 -13.72 8.92 -7.03
C LYS A 168 -15.23 9.07 -7.16
N ARG A 169 -15.68 10.28 -7.42
CA ARG A 169 -17.11 10.59 -7.64
C ARG A 169 -17.44 10.66 -9.14
N GLY A 170 -18.71 10.52 -9.48
CA GLY A 170 -19.21 10.76 -10.83
C GLY A 170 -18.93 12.20 -11.27
N GLY A 171 -18.44 12.37 -12.51
CA GLY A 171 -18.19 13.70 -13.07
C GLY A 171 -19.47 14.46 -13.43
N ASN A 172 -19.32 15.73 -13.79
CA ASN A 172 -20.46 16.62 -14.10
C ASN A 172 -21.23 16.27 -15.40
N SER A 173 -20.73 15.35 -16.20
CA SER A 173 -21.38 14.96 -17.46
C SER A 173 -21.16 13.48 -17.75
N GLY A 174 -22.27 12.74 -17.86
CA GLY A 174 -22.32 11.40 -18.38
C GLY A 174 -22.22 10.28 -17.35
N THR A 175 -22.40 9.08 -17.86
CA THR A 175 -22.31 7.82 -17.14
C THR A 175 -21.05 7.09 -17.62
N SER A 176 -20.26 6.58 -16.68
CA SER A 176 -19.12 5.73 -16.98
C SER A 176 -19.23 4.40 -16.23
N VAL A 177 -18.94 3.33 -16.93
CA VAL A 177 -18.79 2.00 -16.37
C VAL A 177 -17.33 1.59 -16.58
N THR A 178 -16.66 1.22 -15.51
CA THR A 178 -15.27 0.77 -15.57
C THR A 178 -15.20 -0.66 -15.03
N TYR A 179 -14.60 -1.55 -15.82
CA TYR A 179 -14.30 -2.91 -15.39
C TYR A 179 -12.78 -3.10 -15.35
N ASN A 180 -12.29 -3.51 -14.17
CA ASN A 180 -10.88 -3.83 -13.96
C ASN A 180 -10.77 -5.31 -13.60
N TYR A 181 -9.92 -6.02 -14.33
CA TYR A 181 -9.54 -7.40 -14.03
C TYR A 181 -8.06 -7.45 -13.71
N THR A 182 -7.73 -8.10 -12.60
CA THR A 182 -6.33 -8.32 -12.20
C THR A 182 -6.12 -9.81 -11.94
N LEU A 183 -5.14 -10.39 -12.62
CA LEU A 183 -4.64 -11.74 -12.37
C LEU A 183 -3.28 -11.63 -11.69
N GLY A 184 -3.13 -12.25 -10.52
CA GLY A 184 -1.88 -12.34 -9.79
C GLY A 184 -1.47 -13.79 -9.57
N LEU A 185 -0.17 -14.06 -9.63
CA LEU A 185 0.45 -15.31 -9.21
C LEU A 185 1.36 -14.97 -8.03
N ASP A 186 1.01 -15.49 -6.86
CA ASP A 186 1.74 -15.23 -5.63
C ASP A 186 2.61 -16.47 -5.32
N PHE A 187 3.93 -16.27 -5.20
CA PHE A 187 4.91 -17.30 -4.87
C PHE A 187 5.53 -17.00 -3.51
N PRO A 188 5.82 -18.02 -2.68
CA PRO A 188 6.66 -17.81 -1.51
C PRO A 188 8.07 -17.44 -1.96
N THR A 189 8.59 -16.32 -1.45
CA THR A 189 9.96 -15.86 -1.79
C THR A 189 11.04 -16.64 -1.08
N SER A 190 10.73 -17.23 0.08
CA SER A 190 11.59 -18.10 0.85
C SER A 190 10.74 -19.02 1.70
N MET A 191 11.08 -20.28 1.72
CA MET A 191 10.52 -21.27 2.62
C MET A 191 11.58 -21.61 3.67
N PRO A 192 11.20 -21.76 4.95
CA PRO A 192 12.13 -22.25 5.96
C PRO A 192 12.50 -23.69 5.63
N ASP A 193 13.79 -23.98 5.73
CA ASP A 193 14.31 -25.34 5.62
C ASP A 193 14.28 -25.97 7.02
N TYR A 194 13.43 -26.97 7.21
CA TYR A 194 13.29 -27.66 8.50
C TYR A 194 14.23 -28.87 8.56
N MET A 195 14.73 -29.13 9.74
CA MET A 195 15.53 -30.32 10.01
C MET A 195 14.72 -31.57 9.71
N ASN A 196 15.38 -32.56 9.10
CA ASN A 196 14.83 -33.91 9.03
C ASN A 196 14.81 -34.56 10.43
N ALA A 197 14.12 -35.70 10.56
CA ALA A 197 13.95 -36.37 11.85
C ALA A 197 15.27 -36.74 12.53
N VAL A 198 16.28 -37.16 11.75
CA VAL A 198 17.60 -37.55 12.30
C VAL A 198 18.36 -36.33 12.84
N ASP A 199 18.39 -35.26 12.09
CA ASP A 199 19.08 -34.04 12.52
C ASP A 199 18.38 -33.39 13.71
N TYR A 200 17.03 -33.43 13.76
CA TYR A 200 16.26 -33.02 14.92
C TYR A 200 16.61 -33.83 16.18
N MET A 201 16.67 -35.18 16.07
CA MET A 201 17.05 -36.04 17.19
C MET A 201 18.46 -35.77 17.69
N LYS A 202 19.44 -35.54 16.78
CA LYS A 202 20.79 -35.14 17.15
C LYS A 202 20.82 -33.81 17.86
N ALA A 203 20.10 -32.81 17.36
CA ALA A 203 20.03 -31.48 17.97
C ALA A 203 19.41 -31.53 19.37
N VAL A 204 18.35 -32.33 19.59
CA VAL A 204 17.74 -32.51 20.91
C VAL A 204 18.68 -33.21 21.89
N ASN A 205 19.40 -34.24 21.43
CA ASN A 205 20.41 -34.91 22.27
C ASN A 205 21.55 -33.95 22.66
N GLU A 206 22.01 -33.13 21.69
CA GLU A 206 23.04 -32.12 21.96
C GLU A 206 22.57 -31.06 22.97
N LEU A 207 21.31 -30.56 22.80
CA LEU A 207 20.71 -29.62 23.73
C LEU A 207 20.72 -30.19 25.18
N ASN A 208 20.20 -31.42 25.33
CA ASN A 208 20.14 -32.08 26.66
C ASN A 208 21.52 -32.37 27.21
N TYR A 209 22.49 -32.74 26.40
CA TYR A 209 23.86 -32.91 26.84
C TYR A 209 24.48 -31.59 27.31
N ASN A 210 24.22 -30.47 26.63
CA ASN A 210 24.71 -29.16 27.06
C ASN A 210 24.10 -28.71 28.38
N ASP A 211 22.82 -29.01 28.59
CA ASP A 211 22.12 -28.71 29.87
C ASP A 211 22.56 -29.62 31.00
N PHE A 212 22.75 -30.91 30.75
CA PHE A 212 23.13 -31.92 31.75
C PHE A 212 24.16 -32.94 31.18
N PRO A 213 25.45 -32.60 31.13
CA PRO A 213 26.49 -33.49 30.58
C PRO A 213 26.59 -34.84 31.27
N GLY A 214 26.25 -34.93 32.56
CA GLY A 214 26.32 -36.17 33.33
C GLY A 214 25.40 -37.30 32.86
N GLY A 215 24.37 -36.97 32.07
CA GLY A 215 23.47 -37.96 31.47
C GLY A 215 23.97 -38.63 30.19
N GLY A 216 25.14 -38.20 29.68
CA GLY A 216 25.69 -38.68 28.40
C GLY A 216 25.03 -38.04 27.17
N TRP A 217 25.52 -38.42 25.98
CA TRP A 217 25.08 -37.80 24.74
C TRP A 217 23.66 -38.20 24.27
N TYR A 218 23.28 -39.45 24.51
CA TYR A 218 22.03 -40.04 24.00
C TYR A 218 20.94 -40.13 25.08
N GLN A 219 20.59 -39.01 25.68
CA GLN A 219 19.65 -38.96 26.80
C GLN A 219 18.19 -39.12 26.36
N THR A 220 17.80 -38.54 25.23
CA THR A 220 16.42 -38.56 24.75
C THR A 220 16.23 -39.59 23.65
N TYR A 221 17.10 -39.56 22.67
CA TYR A 221 17.09 -40.52 21.56
C TYR A 221 18.31 -41.42 21.62
N THR A 222 18.08 -42.71 21.68
CA THR A 222 19.17 -43.69 21.77
C THR A 222 19.96 -43.73 20.48
N LYS A 223 21.24 -44.10 20.59
CA LYS A 223 22.14 -44.17 19.42
C LYS A 223 21.60 -45.09 18.33
N ASP A 224 21.07 -46.25 18.72
CA ASP A 224 20.53 -47.24 17.77
C ASP A 224 19.37 -46.69 16.96
N VAL A 225 18.48 -45.89 17.58
CA VAL A 225 17.36 -45.24 16.90
C VAL A 225 17.88 -44.16 15.93
N VAL A 226 18.81 -43.32 16.37
CA VAL A 226 19.36 -42.23 15.54
C VAL A 226 20.10 -42.78 14.33
N ASP A 227 20.97 -43.77 14.52
CA ASP A 227 21.81 -44.33 13.46
C ASP A 227 21.01 -45.19 12.46
N ASN A 228 19.92 -45.85 12.91
CA ASN A 228 19.10 -46.72 12.09
C ASN A 228 17.76 -46.14 11.64
N TYR A 229 17.52 -44.85 11.91
CA TYR A 229 16.21 -44.22 11.72
C TYR A 229 15.63 -44.41 10.32
N TRP A 230 16.43 -44.29 9.29
CA TRP A 230 15.94 -44.42 7.91
C TRP A 230 15.51 -45.86 7.53
N ASN A 231 16.06 -46.87 8.18
CA ASN A 231 15.57 -48.24 8.02
C ASN A 231 14.27 -48.43 8.79
N LEU A 232 14.19 -47.92 10.01
CA LEU A 232 12.99 -47.96 10.84
C LEU A 232 11.82 -47.19 10.18
N ASN A 233 12.10 -46.05 9.56
CA ASN A 233 11.11 -45.32 8.79
C ASN A 233 10.57 -46.08 7.56
N ARG A 234 11.41 -46.87 6.88
CA ARG A 234 10.95 -47.72 5.77
C ARG A 234 10.08 -48.89 6.23
N GLU A 235 10.40 -49.45 7.40
CA GLU A 235 9.64 -50.58 7.95
C GLU A 235 8.29 -50.13 8.54
N ASP A 236 8.27 -49.01 9.24
CA ASP A 236 7.09 -48.47 9.87
C ASP A 236 7.11 -46.93 9.84
N PRO A 237 6.63 -46.33 8.72
CA PRO A 237 6.63 -44.87 8.55
C PRO A 237 5.66 -44.13 9.48
N ASP A 238 4.66 -44.82 10.03
CA ASP A 238 3.70 -44.22 10.96
C ASP A 238 4.32 -44.06 12.35
N LYS A 239 5.19 -44.98 12.73
CA LYS A 239 5.90 -44.94 14.02
C LYS A 239 7.15 -44.07 13.97
N TYR A 240 7.82 -44.01 12.83
CA TYR A 240 9.05 -43.26 12.60
C TYR A 240 8.87 -42.25 11.45
N PRO A 241 8.03 -41.21 11.64
CA PRO A 241 7.68 -40.30 10.56
C PRO A 241 8.80 -39.32 10.21
N ASN A 242 8.92 -39.00 8.94
CA ASN A 242 9.75 -37.90 8.43
C ASN A 242 8.97 -37.11 7.35
N THR A 243 7.84 -36.56 7.75
CA THR A 243 6.93 -35.89 6.83
C THR A 243 7.32 -34.41 6.68
N ASP A 244 7.57 -33.98 5.44
CA ASP A 244 7.68 -32.56 5.14
C ASP A 244 6.27 -31.96 5.03
N TRP A 245 5.80 -31.40 6.14
CA TRP A 245 4.48 -30.80 6.25
C TRP A 245 4.32 -29.56 5.39
N LEU A 246 5.42 -28.81 5.11
CA LEU A 246 5.34 -27.63 4.27
C LEU A 246 5.04 -28.01 2.82
N SER A 247 5.79 -28.94 2.27
CA SER A 247 5.57 -29.40 0.89
C SER A 247 4.22 -30.11 0.71
N LEU A 248 3.74 -30.75 1.77
CA LEU A 248 2.44 -31.45 1.74
C LEU A 248 1.24 -30.48 1.81
N LEU A 249 1.33 -29.43 2.64
CA LEU A 249 0.21 -28.53 2.92
C LEU A 249 0.20 -27.26 2.07
N LEU A 250 1.36 -26.77 1.68
CA LEU A 250 1.50 -25.53 0.93
C LEU A 250 1.63 -25.80 -0.57
N LYS A 251 1.00 -24.97 -1.35
CA LYS A 251 1.15 -24.99 -2.81
C LYS A 251 2.36 -24.11 -3.19
N ASP A 252 3.03 -24.49 -4.28
CA ASP A 252 4.16 -23.71 -4.81
C ASP A 252 3.74 -22.31 -5.24
N TYR A 253 2.47 -22.11 -5.59
CA TYR A 253 1.91 -20.81 -5.96
C TYR A 253 0.43 -20.72 -5.63
N ALA A 254 -0.04 -19.51 -5.45
CA ALA A 254 -1.45 -19.18 -5.33
C ALA A 254 -1.90 -18.30 -6.51
N VAL A 255 -3.03 -18.63 -7.11
CA VAL A 255 -3.67 -17.81 -8.15
C VAL A 255 -4.64 -16.85 -7.47
N ARG A 256 -4.45 -15.56 -7.73
CA ARG A 256 -5.35 -14.52 -7.26
C ARG A 256 -6.04 -13.86 -8.45
N GLN A 257 -7.34 -13.73 -8.36
CA GLN A 257 -8.16 -13.02 -9.35
C GLN A 257 -8.97 -11.95 -8.65
N SER A 258 -8.98 -10.76 -9.22
CA SER A 258 -9.79 -9.65 -8.73
C SER A 258 -10.60 -9.07 -9.88
N HIS A 259 -11.88 -8.94 -9.66
CA HIS A 259 -12.83 -8.32 -10.58
C HIS A 259 -13.42 -7.11 -9.88
N ASN A 260 -13.26 -5.95 -10.47
CA ASN A 260 -13.83 -4.70 -9.98
C ASN A 260 -14.70 -4.08 -11.06
N VAL A 261 -15.94 -3.80 -10.74
CA VAL A 261 -16.88 -3.09 -11.59
C VAL A 261 -17.27 -1.81 -10.88
N SER A 262 -16.96 -0.66 -11.44
CA SER A 262 -17.43 0.61 -10.91
C SER A 262 -18.33 1.33 -11.89
N PHE A 263 -19.46 1.78 -11.36
CA PHE A 263 -20.45 2.57 -12.07
C PHE A 263 -20.44 3.99 -11.50
N ARG A 264 -20.25 4.97 -12.36
CA ARG A 264 -20.26 6.38 -11.96
C ARG A 264 -21.18 7.15 -12.89
N SER A 265 -22.11 7.88 -12.32
CA SER A 265 -23.00 8.77 -13.05
C SER A 265 -23.04 10.13 -12.37
N GLY A 266 -23.06 11.18 -13.14
CA GLY A 266 -23.11 12.53 -12.59
C GLY A 266 -23.74 13.51 -13.56
N SER A 267 -24.41 14.49 -12.99
CA SER A 267 -24.89 15.70 -13.67
C SER A 267 -24.45 16.91 -12.85
N ALA A 268 -24.57 18.10 -13.40
CA ALA A 268 -24.21 19.35 -12.69
C ALA A 268 -24.85 19.52 -11.29
N LYS A 269 -25.91 18.74 -10.99
CA LYS A 269 -26.65 18.80 -9.73
C LYS A 269 -26.55 17.54 -8.85
N ARG A 270 -26.10 16.40 -9.41
CA ARG A 270 -26.04 15.11 -8.70
C ARG A 270 -24.89 14.27 -9.20
N SER A 271 -24.13 13.63 -8.31
CA SER A 271 -23.16 12.59 -8.64
C SER A 271 -23.47 11.32 -7.85
N THR A 272 -23.33 10.16 -8.49
CA THR A 272 -23.52 8.84 -7.88
C THR A 272 -22.34 7.96 -8.26
N SER A 273 -21.81 7.20 -7.30
CA SER A 273 -20.80 6.15 -7.51
C SER A 273 -21.25 4.89 -6.76
N LEU A 274 -21.05 3.74 -7.39
CA LEU A 274 -21.31 2.39 -6.88
C LEU A 274 -20.13 1.50 -7.22
#